data_45123927ed6a58f730ed8221ca53d658
#
_entry.id   45123927ed6a58f730ed8221ca53d658
#
_cell.length_a   1.000
_cell.length_b   1.000
_cell.length_c   1.000
_cell.angle_alpha   90.00
_cell.angle_beta   90.00
_cell.angle_gamma   90.00
#
_symmetry.space_group_name_H-M   'P 1'
#
loop_
_entity.id
_entity.type
_entity.pdbx_description
1 polymer ?
#
loop_
_entity_poly.entity_id
_entity_poly.type
_entity_poly.pdbx_seq_one_letter_code
_entity_poly.pdbx_strand_id
1 'polypeptide(L)'
;MRLNAPQDFKRCFLSRKRIKNVAFTLHYVENSGQIARLGVNIAKKKIKKAVDRNKIKRAAREAFRKGHFKGIDIVLILKNEKFYDQTKCFKMINEVFNDLMKR
;
A
#
# COMPACT_ATOMS: atom_id res chain seq x y z
N MET A 1 -7.01 1.61 10.34
CA MET A 1 -5.90 1.93 11.25
C MET A 1 -4.56 1.87 10.51
N ARG A 2 -3.57 2.59 11.02
CA ARG A 2 -2.25 2.68 10.39
C ARG A 2 -1.25 1.73 11.03
N LEU A 3 -0.35 1.19 10.21
CA LEU A 3 0.82 0.49 10.69
C LEU A 3 1.89 1.52 11.05
N ASN A 4 2.30 1.56 12.31
CA ASN A 4 3.28 2.53 12.78
C ASN A 4 4.55 1.87 13.33
N ALA A 5 4.46 0.64 13.83
CA ALA A 5 5.60 -0.01 14.46
C ALA A 5 6.54 -0.61 13.40
N PRO A 6 7.86 -0.41 13.51
CA PRO A 6 8.82 -0.98 12.55
C PRO A 6 8.72 -2.49 12.42
N GLN A 7 8.44 -3.21 13.51
CA GLN A 7 8.30 -4.66 13.45
C GLN A 7 7.11 -5.11 12.61
N ASP A 8 6.04 -4.30 12.57
CA ASP A 8 4.88 -4.61 11.74
C ASP A 8 5.22 -4.52 10.25
N PHE A 9 5.97 -3.47 9.86
CA PHE A 9 6.47 -3.35 8.49
C PHE A 9 7.39 -4.50 8.12
N LYS A 10 8.31 -4.85 9.01
CA LYS A 10 9.25 -5.94 8.79
C LYS A 10 8.51 -7.27 8.60
N ARG A 11 7.49 -7.53 9.42
CA ARG A 11 6.69 -8.74 9.29
C ARG A 11 6.01 -8.83 7.93
N CYS A 12 5.48 -7.72 7.43
CA CYS A 12 4.88 -7.66 6.10
C CYS A 12 5.91 -7.92 5.01
N PHE A 13 7.11 -7.34 5.12
CA PHE A 13 8.17 -7.55 4.14
C PHE A 13 8.70 -8.97 4.13
N LEU A 14 8.76 -9.63 5.27
CA LEU A 14 9.20 -11.02 5.37
C LEU A 14 8.14 -11.99 4.89
N SER A 15 6.90 -11.58 4.80
CA SER A 15 5.83 -12.37 4.23
C SER A 15 6.10 -12.58 2.74
N ARG A 16 5.85 -13.77 2.25
CA ARG A 16 5.97 -14.08 0.82
C ARG A 16 4.74 -13.63 0.04
N LYS A 17 3.71 -13.19 0.74
CA LYS A 17 2.46 -12.75 0.12
C LYS A 17 2.61 -11.31 -0.35
N ARG A 18 2.60 -11.11 -1.66
CA ARG A 18 2.71 -9.79 -2.25
C ARG A 18 2.07 -9.74 -3.63
N ILE A 19 1.61 -8.55 -3.98
CA ILE A 19 1.01 -8.25 -5.28
C ILE A 19 1.80 -7.10 -5.89
N LYS A 20 2.16 -7.19 -7.15
CA LYS A 20 2.98 -6.20 -7.84
C LYS A 20 2.30 -5.69 -9.10
N ASN A 21 2.57 -4.44 -9.43
CA ASN A 21 2.40 -3.95 -10.79
C ASN A 21 3.63 -3.09 -11.16
N VAL A 22 3.56 -2.34 -12.26
CA VAL A 22 4.74 -1.60 -12.76
C VAL A 22 5.20 -0.50 -11.80
N ALA A 23 4.33 0.04 -10.97
CA ALA A 23 4.65 1.15 -10.09
C ALA A 23 4.71 0.76 -8.61
N PHE A 24 3.89 -0.18 -8.18
CA PHE A 24 3.71 -0.48 -6.76
C PHE A 24 3.93 -1.94 -6.44
N THR A 25 4.33 -2.19 -5.20
CA THR A 25 4.30 -3.51 -4.58
C THR A 25 3.45 -3.41 -3.32
N LEU A 26 2.53 -4.35 -3.15
CA LEU A 26 1.68 -4.45 -1.97
C LEU A 26 2.06 -5.72 -1.24
N HIS A 27 2.64 -5.57 -0.05
CA HIS A 27 2.93 -6.69 0.84
C HIS A 27 1.78 -6.85 1.82
N TYR A 28 1.40 -8.09 2.12
CA TYR A 28 0.35 -8.33 3.08
C TYR A 28 0.60 -9.58 3.89
N VAL A 29 0.06 -9.60 5.10
CA VAL A 29 0.16 -10.74 6.00
C VAL A 29 -1.06 -10.74 6.91
N GLU A 30 -1.58 -11.92 7.21
CA GLU A 30 -2.67 -12.05 8.15
C GLU A 30 -2.19 -11.67 9.55
N ASN A 31 -3.02 -10.94 10.29
CA ASN A 31 -2.79 -10.69 11.70
C ASN A 31 -3.81 -11.48 12.53
N SER A 32 -3.57 -11.57 13.83
CA SER A 32 -4.45 -12.34 14.71
C SER A 32 -5.69 -11.56 15.16
N GLY A 33 -5.78 -10.27 14.76
CA GLY A 33 -6.91 -9.42 15.11
C GLY A 33 -7.99 -9.43 14.06
N GLN A 34 -9.04 -8.65 14.30
CA GLN A 34 -10.10 -8.46 13.31
C GLN A 34 -9.95 -7.17 12.53
N ILE A 35 -9.06 -6.29 12.98
CA ILE A 35 -8.87 -4.96 12.38
C ILE A 35 -7.76 -5.06 11.34
N ALA A 36 -8.04 -4.58 10.14
CA ALA A 36 -7.02 -4.42 9.11
C ALA A 36 -6.23 -3.14 9.35
N ARG A 37 -4.94 -3.17 9.00
CA ARG A 37 -4.05 -2.01 9.16
C ARG A 37 -3.31 -1.74 7.86
N LEU A 38 -3.08 -0.47 7.56
CA LEU A 38 -2.41 -0.04 6.32
C LEU A 38 -1.19 0.81 6.64
N GLY A 39 -0.07 0.49 6.00
CA GLY A 39 1.11 1.33 5.93
C GLY A 39 1.41 1.69 4.50
N VAL A 40 1.84 2.93 4.25
CA VAL A 40 2.22 3.38 2.92
C VAL A 40 3.63 3.94 3.02
N ASN A 41 4.54 3.38 2.23
CA ASN A 41 5.95 3.79 2.24
C ASN A 41 6.32 4.37 0.88
N ILE A 42 6.59 5.69 0.87
CA ILE A 42 7.02 6.40 -0.33
C ILE A 42 8.29 7.16 0.01
N ALA A 43 9.42 6.74 -0.56
CA ALA A 43 10.69 7.35 -0.28
C ALA A 43 10.73 8.79 -0.79
N LYS A 44 11.27 9.71 0.03
CA LYS A 44 11.42 11.11 -0.35
C LYS A 44 12.26 11.30 -1.60
N LYS A 45 13.26 10.47 -1.81
CA LYS A 45 14.11 10.53 -3.00
C LYS A 45 13.37 10.13 -4.28
N LYS A 46 12.28 9.41 -4.17
CA LYS A 46 11.45 9.00 -5.33
C LYS A 46 10.42 10.06 -5.67
N ILE A 47 9.72 10.57 -4.67
CA ILE A 47 8.73 11.65 -4.81
C ILE A 47 9.11 12.74 -3.81
N LYS A 48 9.74 13.79 -4.31
CA LYS A 48 10.32 14.83 -3.46
C LYS A 48 9.29 15.72 -2.79
N LYS A 49 8.20 16.03 -3.47
CA LYS A 49 7.19 16.95 -2.95
C LYS A 49 6.28 16.22 -1.95
N ALA A 50 6.17 16.78 -0.74
CA ALA A 50 5.29 16.22 0.29
C ALA A 50 3.83 16.19 -0.16
N VAL A 51 3.40 17.19 -0.92
CA VAL A 51 2.03 17.26 -1.47
C VAL A 51 1.74 16.02 -2.33
N ASP A 52 2.68 15.66 -3.19
CA ASP A 52 2.52 14.50 -4.08
C ASP A 52 2.49 13.20 -3.30
N ARG A 53 3.38 13.06 -2.29
CA ARG A 53 3.35 11.87 -1.43
C ARG A 53 2.03 11.75 -0.68
N ASN A 54 1.49 12.87 -0.20
CA ASN A 54 0.22 12.86 0.53
C ASN A 54 -0.95 12.47 -0.38
N LYS A 55 -0.92 12.88 -1.64
CA LYS A 55 -1.95 12.47 -2.61
C LYS A 55 -1.96 10.96 -2.81
N ILE A 56 -0.77 10.36 -2.92
CA ILE A 56 -0.64 8.90 -3.07
C ILE A 56 -1.15 8.20 -1.82
N LYS A 57 -0.75 8.68 -0.64
CA LYS A 57 -1.20 8.10 0.63
C LYS A 57 -2.71 8.17 0.78
N ARG A 58 -3.30 9.29 0.37
CA ARG A 58 -4.77 9.46 0.42
C ARG A 58 -5.47 8.47 -0.50
N ALA A 59 -4.96 8.31 -1.72
CA ALA A 59 -5.53 7.36 -2.68
C ALA A 59 -5.45 5.92 -2.15
N ALA A 60 -4.32 5.57 -1.51
CA ALA A 60 -4.15 4.25 -0.89
C ALA A 60 -5.15 4.03 0.23
N ARG A 61 -5.37 5.03 1.08
CA ARG A 61 -6.35 4.92 2.17
C ARG A 61 -7.77 4.74 1.64
N GLU A 62 -8.12 5.45 0.57
CA GLU A 62 -9.44 5.30 -0.04
C GLU A 62 -9.64 3.90 -0.61
N ALA A 63 -8.66 3.38 -1.32
CA ALA A 63 -8.72 2.02 -1.86
C ALA A 63 -8.83 0.99 -0.74
N PHE A 64 -8.06 1.19 0.33
CA PHE A 64 -8.08 0.32 1.50
C PHE A 64 -9.47 0.33 2.17
N ARG A 65 -10.04 1.52 2.35
CA ARG A 65 -11.36 1.65 2.97
C ARG A 65 -12.44 0.96 2.16
N LYS A 66 -12.41 1.12 0.84
CA LYS A 66 -13.39 0.50 -0.06
C LYS A 66 -13.32 -1.03 -0.08
N GLY A 67 -12.16 -1.58 0.25
CA GLY A 67 -11.97 -3.03 0.23
C GLY A 67 -12.56 -3.77 1.42
N HIS A 68 -12.90 -3.06 2.50
CA HIS A 68 -13.48 -3.65 3.72
C HIS A 68 -12.65 -4.83 4.27
N PHE A 69 -11.34 -4.67 4.28
CA PHE A 69 -10.42 -5.73 4.73
C PHE A 69 -10.54 -5.98 6.23
N LYS A 70 -10.29 -7.21 6.65
CA LYS A 70 -10.29 -7.60 8.06
C LYS A 70 -9.14 -8.54 8.35
N GLY A 71 -8.52 -8.36 9.52
CA GLY A 71 -7.51 -9.30 10.00
C GLY A 71 -6.25 -9.38 9.15
N ILE A 72 -5.88 -8.29 8.49
CA ILE A 72 -4.76 -8.27 7.58
C ILE A 72 -3.96 -6.98 7.75
N ASP A 73 -2.65 -7.10 7.69
CA ASP A 73 -1.74 -5.95 7.64
C ASP A 73 -1.24 -5.80 6.20
N ILE A 74 -1.31 -4.58 5.68
CA ILE A 74 -0.97 -4.26 4.30
C ILE A 74 0.06 -3.14 4.28
N VAL A 75 1.12 -3.30 3.49
CA VAL A 75 2.10 -2.24 3.23
C VAL A 75 2.20 -2.02 1.74
N LEU A 76 1.92 -0.80 1.32
CA LEU A 76 2.02 -0.37 -0.08
C LEU A 76 3.33 0.40 -0.26
N ILE A 77 4.12 0.02 -1.26
CA ILE A 77 5.42 0.62 -1.55
C ILE A 77 5.45 1.10 -2.99
N LEU A 78 5.88 2.33 -3.20
CA LEU A 78 6.17 2.84 -4.54
C LEU A 78 7.53 2.31 -4.99
N LYS A 79 7.56 1.52 -6.06
CA LYS A 79 8.79 0.93 -6.59
C LYS A 79 9.40 1.72 -7.73
N ASN A 80 8.59 2.32 -8.58
CA ASN A 80 9.08 2.98 -9.78
C ASN A 80 8.42 4.35 -9.95
N GLU A 81 9.15 5.39 -9.60
CA GLU A 81 8.69 6.78 -9.68
C GLU A 81 8.52 7.29 -11.11
N LYS A 82 9.10 6.60 -12.09
CA LYS A 82 8.96 6.97 -13.50
C LYS A 82 7.52 6.88 -13.99
N PHE A 83 6.72 6.09 -13.31
CA PHE A 83 5.30 5.96 -13.63
C PHE A 83 4.42 6.89 -12.80
N TYR A 84 5.04 7.86 -12.08
CA TYR A 84 4.26 8.82 -11.33
C TYR A 84 3.58 9.80 -12.27
N ASP A 85 2.31 9.60 -12.45
CA ASP A 85 1.34 10.50 -13.05
C ASP A 85 0.12 10.37 -12.16
N GLN A 86 -0.42 11.49 -11.71
CA GLN A 86 -1.48 11.46 -10.70
C GLN A 86 -2.63 10.51 -11.08
N THR A 87 -3.10 10.58 -12.33
CA THR A 87 -4.21 9.74 -12.80
C THR A 87 -3.80 8.27 -12.90
N LYS A 88 -2.65 8.00 -13.50
CA LYS A 88 -2.15 6.63 -13.66
C LYS A 88 -1.83 6.00 -12.31
N CYS A 89 -1.29 6.79 -11.39
CA CYS A 89 -0.92 6.33 -10.07
C CYS A 89 -2.15 5.83 -9.30
N PHE A 90 -3.23 6.60 -9.35
CA PHE A 90 -4.49 6.20 -8.70
C PHE A 90 -5.05 4.91 -9.28
N LYS A 91 -4.98 4.77 -10.59
CA LYS A 91 -5.42 3.55 -11.26
C LYS A 91 -4.60 2.34 -10.82
N MET A 92 -3.27 2.48 -10.74
CA MET A 92 -2.38 1.41 -10.33
C MET A 92 -2.57 1.00 -8.89
N ILE A 93 -2.84 1.96 -8.00
CA ILE A 93 -3.16 1.67 -6.60
C ILE A 93 -4.44 0.84 -6.52
N ASN A 94 -5.47 1.26 -7.24
CA ASN A 94 -6.74 0.52 -7.26
C ASN A 94 -6.56 -0.88 -7.81
N GLU A 95 -5.71 -1.07 -8.82
CA GLU A 95 -5.44 -2.39 -9.38
C GLU A 95 -4.87 -3.35 -8.35
N VAL A 96 -3.85 -2.94 -7.58
CA VAL A 96 -3.25 -3.84 -6.59
C VAL A 96 -4.21 -4.16 -5.46
N PHE A 97 -5.04 -3.21 -5.03
CA PHE A 97 -6.04 -3.48 -4.00
C PHE A 97 -7.16 -4.37 -4.52
N ASN A 98 -7.58 -4.20 -5.78
CA ASN A 98 -8.58 -5.09 -6.39
C ASN A 98 -8.05 -6.51 -6.50
N ASP A 99 -6.79 -6.68 -6.86
CA ASP A 99 -6.17 -8.00 -6.90
C ASP A 99 -6.16 -8.66 -5.53
N LEU A 100 -5.91 -7.89 -4.48
CA LEU A 100 -5.95 -8.40 -3.12
C LEU A 100 -7.37 -8.85 -2.73
N MET A 101 -8.37 -8.09 -3.14
CA MET A 101 -9.78 -8.41 -2.85
C MET A 101 -10.23 -9.73 -3.48
N LYS A 102 -9.60 -10.13 -4.58
CA LYS A 102 -9.94 -11.37 -5.28
C LYS A 102 -9.32 -12.62 -4.63
N ARG A 103 -8.46 -12.42 -3.66
CA ARG A 103 -7.79 -13.49 -2.95
C ARG A 103 -8.47 -13.77 -1.61
#